data_d72344efa99e922b27498951ce23d9c9
#
_entry.id   d72344efa99e922b27498951ce23d9c9
#
_cell.length_a   1.000
_cell.length_b   1.000
_cell.length_c   1.000
_cell.angle_alpha   90.00
_cell.angle_beta   90.00
_cell.angle_gamma   90.00
#
_symmetry.space_group_name_H-M   'P 1'
#
loop_
_entity.id
_entity.type
_entity.pdbx_description
1 polymer ?
#
loop_
_entity_poly.entity_id
_entity_poly.type
_entity_poly.pdbx_seq_one_letter_code
_entity_poly.pdbx_strand_id
1 'polypeptide(L)'
;MKKIFILTGEASGDKLASKVISKLQKINSNLEYLSVGGDNLKSLGIKSIYDLKEITYLGFTKVILNIITINKKINETVNAIIKYNPDLLFTVDSPDFTLRVAERVKKINPKIKTIHYVAPQVLSLIHISEP
;
A
#
# COMPACT_ATOMS: atom_id res chain seq x y z
N MET A 1 20.84 5.59 4.44
CA MET A 1 19.59 5.95 3.74
C MET A 1 18.45 5.09 4.25
N LYS A 2 17.35 5.71 4.62
CA LYS A 2 16.17 4.97 5.08
C LYS A 2 15.30 4.54 3.92
N LYS A 3 14.66 3.38 4.07
CA LYS A 3 13.83 2.80 3.02
C LYS A 3 12.37 2.77 3.46
N ILE A 4 11.49 3.17 2.56
CA ILE A 4 10.05 3.16 2.78
C ILE A 4 9.40 2.32 1.69
N PHE A 5 8.57 1.36 2.08
CA PHE A 5 7.73 0.63 1.15
C PHE A 5 6.30 1.16 1.27
N ILE A 6 5.73 1.56 0.13
CA ILE A 6 4.39 2.14 0.08
C ILE A 6 3.46 1.09 -0.52
N LEU A 7 2.48 0.65 0.24
CA LEU A 7 1.56 -0.40 -0.17
C LEU A 7 0.17 0.19 -0.36
N THR A 8 -0.31 0.18 -1.60
CA THR A 8 -1.66 0.59 -1.94
C THR A 8 -2.39 -0.59 -2.60
N GLY A 9 -3.70 -0.54 -2.65
CA GLY A 9 -4.48 -1.61 -3.25
C GLY A 9 -5.39 -1.15 -4.37
N GLU A 10 -5.47 0.16 -4.61
CA GLU A 10 -6.33 0.71 -5.65
C GLU A 10 -5.90 2.12 -6.03
N ALA A 11 -6.47 2.64 -7.11
CA ALA A 11 -6.07 3.94 -7.66
C ALA A 11 -6.25 5.10 -6.68
N SER A 12 -7.30 5.07 -5.85
CA SER A 12 -7.52 6.12 -4.85
C SER A 12 -6.41 6.14 -3.81
N GLY A 13 -5.93 4.97 -3.40
CA GLY A 13 -4.82 4.86 -2.47
C GLY A 13 -3.52 5.38 -3.06
N ASP A 14 -3.27 5.08 -4.35
CA ASP A 14 -2.10 5.59 -5.08
C ASP A 14 -2.10 7.11 -5.10
N LYS A 15 -3.24 7.72 -5.41
CA LYS A 15 -3.37 9.17 -5.43
C LYS A 15 -3.12 9.78 -4.05
N LEU A 16 -3.71 9.20 -3.02
CA LEU A 16 -3.55 9.67 -1.65
C LEU A 16 -2.12 9.53 -1.16
N ALA A 17 -1.51 8.37 -1.42
CA ALA A 17 -0.12 8.12 -1.05
C ALA A 17 0.83 9.10 -1.74
N SER A 18 0.59 9.41 -3.02
CA SER A 18 1.45 10.32 -3.76
C SER A 18 1.45 11.73 -3.17
N LYS A 19 0.33 12.17 -2.64
CA LYS A 19 0.25 13.48 -1.97
C LYS A 19 1.12 13.53 -0.72
N VAL A 20 1.05 12.48 0.10
CA VAL A 20 1.85 12.40 1.33
C VAL A 20 3.33 12.30 0.99
N ILE A 21 3.68 11.42 0.06
CA ILE A 21 5.07 11.18 -0.29
C ILE A 21 5.69 12.37 -1.00
N SER A 22 4.93 13.09 -1.83
CA SER A 22 5.41 14.32 -2.46
C SER A 22 5.87 15.33 -1.42
N LYS A 23 5.11 15.49 -0.34
CA LYS A 23 5.49 16.37 0.76
C LYS A 23 6.72 15.86 1.50
N LEU A 24 6.78 14.56 1.73
CA LEU A 24 7.92 13.95 2.40
C LEU A 24 9.21 14.10 1.61
N GLN A 25 9.15 13.97 0.28
CA GLN A 25 10.30 14.17 -0.58
C GLN A 25 10.86 15.58 -0.50
N LYS A 26 10.00 16.57 -0.27
CA LYS A 26 10.43 17.96 -0.10
C LYS A 26 11.12 18.19 1.24
N ILE A 27 10.71 17.46 2.26
CA ILE A 27 11.27 17.61 3.62
C ILE A 27 12.57 16.84 3.76
N ASN A 28 12.64 15.65 3.21
CA ASN A 28 13.80 14.77 3.34
C ASN A 28 14.09 14.08 2.02
N SER A 29 15.18 14.48 1.37
CA SER A 29 15.59 13.92 0.09
C SER A 29 16.42 12.64 0.22
N ASN A 30 16.76 12.24 1.45
CA ASN A 30 17.61 11.07 1.69
C ASN A 30 16.79 9.83 2.05
N LEU A 31 15.75 9.57 1.26
CA LEU A 31 14.87 8.41 1.43
C LEU A 31 14.81 7.61 0.14
N GLU A 32 14.74 6.30 0.29
CA GLU A 32 14.57 5.39 -0.83
C GLU A 32 13.18 4.79 -0.76
N TYR A 33 12.54 4.57 -1.91
CA TYR A 33 11.16 4.09 -1.98
C TYR A 33 11.02 2.91 -2.91
N LEU A 34 10.12 2.00 -2.54
CA LEU A 34 9.59 0.97 -3.41
C LEU A 34 8.11 0.86 -3.10
N SER A 35 7.31 0.39 -4.04
CA SER A 35 5.86 0.42 -3.82
C SER A 35 5.11 -0.71 -4.50
N VAL A 36 3.86 -0.88 -4.08
CA VAL A 36 2.77 -1.33 -4.92
C VAL A 36 1.94 -0.07 -5.14
N GLY A 37 2.06 0.52 -6.31
CA GLY A 37 1.42 1.78 -6.61
C GLY A 37 1.10 1.93 -8.08
N GLY A 38 0.48 3.04 -8.42
CA GLY A 38 0.05 3.33 -9.77
C GLY A 38 0.78 4.52 -10.38
N ASP A 39 0.09 5.20 -11.29
CA ASP A 39 0.68 6.28 -12.07
C ASP A 39 1.11 7.49 -11.23
N ASN A 40 0.40 7.76 -10.15
CA ASN A 40 0.71 8.92 -9.30
C ASN A 40 2.05 8.75 -8.57
N LEU A 41 2.27 7.59 -7.97
CA LEU A 41 3.57 7.30 -7.34
C LEU A 41 4.67 7.20 -8.39
N LYS A 42 4.36 6.62 -9.54
CA LYS A 42 5.31 6.52 -10.65
C LYS A 42 5.77 7.89 -11.11
N SER A 43 4.87 8.88 -11.15
CA SER A 43 5.22 10.24 -11.54
C SER A 43 6.19 10.91 -10.56
N LEU A 44 6.28 10.41 -9.33
CA LEU A 44 7.24 10.87 -8.34
C LEU A 44 8.58 10.12 -8.42
N GLY A 45 8.73 9.25 -9.41
CA GLY A 45 9.94 8.44 -9.57
C GLY A 45 9.95 7.17 -8.75
N ILE A 46 8.81 6.75 -8.21
CA ILE A 46 8.72 5.57 -7.34
C ILE A 46 8.25 4.36 -8.12
N LYS A 47 9.08 3.33 -8.13
CA LYS A 47 8.82 2.10 -8.85
C LYS A 47 7.82 1.24 -8.12
N SER A 48 6.95 0.55 -8.86
CA SER A 48 6.04 -0.45 -8.32
C SER A 48 6.56 -1.85 -8.66
N ILE A 49 6.40 -2.79 -7.74
CA ILE A 49 6.88 -4.17 -7.96
C ILE A 49 6.03 -4.92 -8.99
N TYR A 50 4.79 -4.49 -9.20
CA TYR A 50 3.91 -4.97 -10.26
C TYR A 50 2.85 -3.92 -10.56
N ASP A 51 2.05 -4.16 -11.61
CA ASP A 51 1.00 -3.21 -11.98
C ASP A 51 -0.14 -3.26 -10.95
N LEU A 52 -0.53 -2.10 -10.44
CA LEU A 52 -1.61 -1.97 -9.47
C LEU A 52 -2.93 -2.58 -9.97
N LYS A 53 -3.13 -2.61 -11.28
CA LYS A 53 -4.33 -3.21 -11.87
C LYS A 53 -4.47 -4.68 -11.51
N GLU A 54 -3.38 -5.39 -11.25
CA GLU A 54 -3.43 -6.79 -10.85
C GLU A 54 -4.17 -6.97 -9.52
N ILE A 55 -3.98 -6.05 -8.58
CA ILE A 55 -4.68 -6.07 -7.30
C ILE A 55 -6.13 -5.61 -7.45
N THR A 56 -6.34 -4.51 -8.16
CA THR A 56 -7.66 -3.92 -8.37
C THR A 56 -8.61 -4.93 -9.03
N TYR A 57 -8.10 -5.61 -10.05
CA TYR A 57 -8.88 -6.63 -10.75
C TYR A 57 -9.30 -7.76 -9.81
N LEU A 58 -8.39 -8.24 -8.98
CA LEU A 58 -8.68 -9.34 -8.06
C LEU A 58 -9.66 -8.94 -6.96
N GLY A 59 -9.63 -7.68 -6.54
CA GLY A 59 -10.41 -7.22 -5.38
C GLY A 59 -11.91 -7.10 -5.62
N PHE A 60 -12.32 -6.91 -6.86
CA PHE A 60 -13.72 -6.58 -7.16
C PHE A 60 -14.49 -7.64 -7.94
N THR A 61 -13.83 -8.65 -8.47
CA THR A 61 -14.51 -9.67 -9.26
C THR A 61 -14.48 -11.01 -8.53
N LYS A 62 -15.66 -11.56 -8.28
CA LYS A 62 -15.85 -12.93 -7.83
C LYS A 62 -14.88 -13.35 -6.70
N VAL A 63 -15.06 -12.76 -5.56
CA VAL A 63 -14.21 -12.97 -4.38
C VAL A 63 -13.93 -14.44 -4.10
N ILE A 64 -14.92 -15.30 -4.20
CA ILE A 64 -14.79 -16.73 -3.87
C ILE A 64 -13.82 -17.43 -4.82
N LEU A 65 -13.92 -17.16 -6.13
CA LEU A 65 -13.07 -17.80 -7.11
C LEU A 65 -11.63 -17.30 -7.07
N ASN A 66 -11.43 -16.09 -6.55
CA ASN A 66 -10.12 -15.44 -6.55
C ASN A 66 -9.34 -15.61 -5.27
N ILE A 67 -9.88 -16.35 -4.30
CA ILE A 67 -9.26 -16.43 -2.97
C ILE A 67 -7.83 -16.98 -3.02
N ILE A 68 -7.60 -18.01 -3.82
CA ILE A 68 -6.27 -18.61 -3.98
C ILE A 68 -5.33 -17.62 -4.67
N THR A 69 -5.82 -16.93 -5.70
CA THR A 69 -5.04 -15.95 -6.45
C THR A 69 -4.70 -14.77 -5.58
N ILE A 70 -5.65 -14.31 -4.76
CA ILE A 70 -5.42 -13.22 -3.79
C ILE A 70 -4.35 -13.62 -2.80
N ASN A 71 -4.39 -14.85 -2.27
CA ASN A 71 -3.37 -15.32 -1.34
C ASN A 71 -1.99 -15.38 -1.98
N LYS A 72 -1.90 -15.80 -3.24
CA LYS A 72 -0.64 -15.80 -3.97
C LYS A 72 -0.09 -14.38 -4.10
N LYS A 73 -0.96 -13.42 -4.40
CA LYS A 73 -0.59 -12.02 -4.56
C LYS A 73 -0.12 -11.43 -3.24
N ILE A 74 -0.80 -11.77 -2.15
CA ILE A 74 -0.39 -11.36 -0.81
C ILE A 74 1.00 -11.90 -0.51
N ASN A 75 1.24 -13.17 -0.77
CA ASN A 75 2.54 -13.79 -0.51
C ASN A 75 3.65 -13.19 -1.37
N GLU A 76 3.36 -12.93 -2.63
CA GLU A 76 4.30 -12.26 -3.54
C GLU A 76 4.71 -10.90 -2.98
N THR A 77 3.72 -10.14 -2.51
CA THR A 77 3.94 -8.81 -1.95
C THR A 77 4.74 -8.88 -0.65
N VAL A 78 4.37 -9.79 0.24
CA VAL A 78 5.09 -10.01 1.50
C VAL A 78 6.56 -10.34 1.23
N ASN A 79 6.81 -11.27 0.32
CA ASN A 79 8.18 -11.68 -0.01
C ASN A 79 9.00 -10.51 -0.56
N ALA A 80 8.39 -9.69 -1.40
CA ALA A 80 9.07 -8.51 -1.96
C ALA A 80 9.40 -7.49 -0.85
N ILE A 81 8.49 -7.28 0.08
CA ILE A 81 8.72 -6.35 1.19
C ILE A 81 9.84 -6.86 2.10
N ILE A 82 9.79 -8.13 2.46
CA ILE A 82 10.83 -8.72 3.32
C ILE A 82 12.20 -8.65 2.64
N LYS A 83 12.25 -8.93 1.35
CA LYS A 83 13.50 -8.86 0.58
C LYS A 83 14.04 -7.43 0.51
N TYR A 84 13.15 -6.46 0.33
CA TYR A 84 13.53 -5.05 0.31
C TYR A 84 14.00 -4.57 1.67
N ASN A 85 13.44 -5.14 2.73
CA ASN A 85 13.75 -4.82 4.12
C ASN A 85 13.62 -3.31 4.44
N PRO A 86 12.43 -2.74 4.29
CA PRO A 86 12.23 -1.32 4.55
C PRO A 86 12.30 -1.01 6.05
N ASP A 87 12.62 0.23 6.36
CA ASP A 87 12.52 0.74 7.73
C ASP A 87 11.05 0.99 8.11
N LEU A 88 10.24 1.37 7.12
CA LEU A 88 8.82 1.67 7.31
C LEU A 88 7.99 1.06 6.20
N LEU A 89 6.91 0.41 6.57
CA LEU A 89 5.86 -0.04 5.66
C LEU A 89 4.68 0.92 5.82
N PHE A 90 4.40 1.69 4.77
CA PHE A 90 3.31 2.66 4.75
C PHE A 90 2.18 2.10 3.90
N THR A 91 1.06 1.74 4.54
CA THR A 91 -0.11 1.18 3.85
C THR A 91 -1.20 2.24 3.74
N VAL A 92 -1.91 2.24 2.62
CA VAL A 92 -2.92 3.25 2.33
C VAL A 92 -4.20 2.58 1.85
N ASP A 93 -5.31 2.84 2.54
CA ASP A 93 -6.63 2.30 2.20
C ASP A 93 -6.63 0.78 1.94
N SER A 94 -7.63 0.28 1.24
CA SER A 94 -7.77 -1.13 0.84
C SER A 94 -7.40 -2.12 1.96
N PRO A 95 -8.02 -1.99 3.16
CA PRO A 95 -7.55 -2.72 4.34
C PRO A 95 -7.58 -4.24 4.17
N ASP A 96 -8.50 -4.77 3.36
CA ASP A 96 -8.56 -6.23 3.14
C ASP A 96 -7.27 -6.78 2.58
N PHE A 97 -6.63 -6.05 1.68
CA PHE A 97 -5.36 -6.46 1.10
C PHE A 97 -4.18 -5.99 1.93
N THR A 98 -4.13 -4.68 2.20
CA THR A 98 -2.94 -4.06 2.81
C THR A 98 -2.69 -4.53 4.23
N LEU A 99 -3.74 -4.70 5.04
CA LEU A 99 -3.57 -5.15 6.41
C LEU A 99 -3.16 -6.62 6.50
N ARG A 100 -3.63 -7.46 5.57
CA ARG A 100 -3.19 -8.85 5.51
C ARG A 100 -1.72 -8.96 5.18
N VAL A 101 -1.25 -8.14 4.25
CA VAL A 101 0.18 -8.06 3.92
C VAL A 101 0.98 -7.58 5.13
N ALA A 102 0.54 -6.48 5.74
CA ALA A 102 1.23 -5.89 6.88
C ALA A 102 1.33 -6.86 8.05
N GLU A 103 0.26 -7.59 8.33
CA GLU A 103 0.23 -8.59 9.40
C GLU A 103 1.25 -9.69 9.17
N ARG A 104 1.34 -10.21 7.94
CA ARG A 104 2.30 -11.25 7.61
C ARG A 104 3.74 -10.74 7.65
N VAL A 105 3.97 -9.54 7.17
CA VAL A 105 5.29 -8.89 7.25
C VAL A 105 5.72 -8.75 8.71
N LYS A 106 4.81 -8.31 9.57
CA LYS A 106 5.10 -8.12 10.99
C LYS A 106 5.45 -9.42 11.69
N LYS A 107 4.81 -10.52 11.30
CA LYS A 107 5.13 -11.84 11.86
C LYS A 107 6.52 -12.32 11.46
N ILE A 108 6.93 -12.03 10.23
CA ILE A 108 8.24 -12.45 9.73
C ILE A 108 9.34 -11.55 10.25
N ASN A 109 9.12 -10.24 10.23
CA ASN A 109 10.11 -9.28 10.69
C ASN A 109 9.45 -8.18 11.55
N PRO A 110 9.36 -8.38 12.87
CA PRO A 110 8.70 -7.41 13.75
C PRO A 110 9.40 -6.05 13.84
N LYS A 111 10.63 -5.95 13.33
CA LYS A 111 11.38 -4.69 13.36
C LYS A 111 10.89 -3.68 12.34
N ILE A 112 10.19 -4.14 11.30
CA ILE A 112 9.63 -3.23 10.29
C ILE A 112 8.46 -2.47 10.91
N LYS A 113 8.58 -1.15 10.97
CA LYS A 113 7.50 -0.30 11.47
C LYS A 113 6.41 -0.19 10.42
N THR A 114 5.15 -0.13 10.85
CA THR A 114 4.01 -0.07 9.94
C THR A 114 3.12 1.12 10.32
N ILE A 115 2.73 1.91 9.31
CA ILE A 115 1.75 2.98 9.46
C ILE A 115 0.66 2.73 8.44
N HIS A 116 -0.59 2.74 8.89
CA HIS A 116 -1.75 2.57 8.02
C HIS A 116 -2.52 3.90 7.93
N TYR A 117 -2.77 4.35 6.70
CA TYR A 117 -3.47 5.59 6.43
C TYR A 117 -4.81 5.33 5.76
N VAL A 118 -5.88 5.88 6.34
CA VAL A 118 -7.25 5.71 5.85
C VAL A 118 -7.73 7.03 5.26
N ALA A 119 -8.39 6.96 4.11
CA ALA A 119 -8.84 8.15 3.42
C ALA A 119 -9.91 8.90 4.21
N PRO A 120 -9.87 10.25 4.22
CA PRO A 120 -10.84 11.06 4.94
C PRO A 120 -12.29 10.91 4.46
N GLN A 121 -12.51 10.44 3.24
CA GLN A 121 -13.86 10.27 2.71
C GLN A 121 -14.73 9.35 3.56
N VAL A 122 -14.13 8.47 4.34
CA VAL A 122 -14.86 7.62 5.28
C VAL A 122 -15.59 8.51 6.30
N LEU A 123 -14.94 9.55 6.78
CA LEU A 123 -15.53 10.50 7.70
C LEU A 123 -16.67 11.28 7.05
N SER A 124 -16.53 11.62 5.78
CA SER A 124 -17.60 12.29 5.04
C SER A 124 -18.86 11.43 4.97
N LEU A 125 -18.71 10.13 4.72
CA LEU A 125 -19.84 9.22 4.68
C LEU A 125 -20.52 9.11 6.05
N ILE A 126 -19.76 9.03 7.11
CA ILE A 126 -20.29 8.99 8.47
C ILE A 126 -21.05 10.27 8.78
N HIS A 127 -20.49 11.41 8.40
CA HIS A 127 -21.10 12.70 8.64
C HIS A 127 -22.44 12.84 7.90
N ILE A 128 -22.50 12.36 6.67
CA ILE A 128 -23.72 12.41 5.86
C ILE A 128 -24.83 11.56 6.47
N SER A 129 -24.48 10.43 7.07
CA SER A 129 -25.45 9.51 7.65
C SER A 129 -26.00 9.98 8.99
N GLU A 130 -25.41 10.97 9.61
CA GLU A 130 -25.93 11.56 10.85
C GLU A 130 -26.97 12.59 10.55
N PRO A 131 -28.13 12.57 11.26
CA PRO A 131 -29.16 13.56 11.10
C PRO A 131 -28.76 14.93 11.62
#